data_9b09f3c297421e2accd32ce9ea5ca570
#
_entry.id   9b09f3c297421e2accd32ce9ea5ca570
#
_cell.length_a   1.000
_cell.length_b   1.000
_cell.length_c   1.000
_cell.angle_alpha   90.00
_cell.angle_beta   90.00
_cell.angle_gamma   90.00
#
_symmetry.space_group_name_H-M   'P 1'
#
loop_
_entity.id
_entity.type
_entity.pdbx_description
1 polymer ?
#
loop_
_entity_poly.entity_id
_entity_poly.type
_entity_poly.pdbx_seq_one_letter_code
_entity_poly.pdbx_strand_id
1 'polypeptide(L)'
;MAVKTVDLQKVNLNEGKVVALTAPSVAADGFAMEFTAQDERTVFLFQNTGSAAATVKVLKGNGIQGVTDLDAFSIAAGGIAVYRLDSGAFKHVTGTNKGRAVFIPSTTDIKGAVIVLP
;
A
#
# COMPACT_ATOMS: atom_id res chain seq x y z
N MET A 1 10.38 -6.23 -15.04
CA MET A 1 9.68 -6.18 -13.79
C MET A 1 9.62 -4.75 -13.27
N ALA A 2 8.45 -4.27 -12.98
CA ALA A 2 8.27 -2.86 -12.71
C ALA A 2 7.32 -2.65 -11.52
N VAL A 3 7.77 -3.04 -10.31
CA VAL A 3 7.04 -2.67 -9.11
C VAL A 3 7.00 -1.13 -9.02
N LYS A 4 5.82 -0.60 -8.77
CA LYS A 4 5.65 0.85 -8.69
C LYS A 4 5.95 1.32 -7.27
N THR A 5 6.97 2.14 -7.10
CA THR A 5 7.27 2.72 -5.80
C THR A 5 6.31 3.88 -5.51
N VAL A 6 5.81 3.93 -4.28
CA VAL A 6 4.87 4.97 -3.84
C VAL A 6 5.46 5.61 -2.60
N ASP A 7 5.75 6.90 -2.69
CA ASP A 7 6.33 7.66 -1.59
C ASP A 7 5.24 8.16 -0.66
N LEU A 8 5.58 8.31 0.62
CA LEU A 8 4.63 8.77 1.62
C LEU A 8 4.27 10.25 1.42
N GLN A 9 3.06 10.60 1.81
CA GLN A 9 2.54 11.97 1.78
C GLN A 9 2.13 12.36 3.18
N LYS A 10 2.61 13.49 3.67
CA LYS A 10 2.30 13.95 5.03
C LYS A 10 1.01 14.74 5.05
N VAL A 11 0.20 14.50 6.08
CA VAL A 11 -0.99 15.29 6.37
C VAL A 11 -0.70 16.07 7.65
N ASN A 12 -0.71 17.38 7.57
CA ASN A 12 -0.43 18.22 8.72
C ASN A 12 -1.71 18.50 9.52
N LEU A 13 -1.53 18.83 10.80
CA LEU A 13 -2.65 19.15 11.66
C LEU A 13 -3.34 20.43 11.19
N ASN A 14 -4.67 20.41 11.17
CA ASN A 14 -5.51 21.55 10.80
C ASN A 14 -5.34 22.02 9.34
N GLU A 15 -4.87 21.11 8.48
CA GLU A 15 -4.74 21.40 7.05
C GLU A 15 -5.40 20.30 6.23
N GLY A 16 -6.00 20.70 5.12
CA GLY A 16 -6.46 19.75 4.14
C GLY A 16 -5.30 19.31 3.24
N LYS A 17 -5.44 18.14 2.62
CA LYS A 17 -4.44 17.66 1.67
C LYS A 17 -5.12 16.94 0.53
N VAL A 18 -4.75 17.33 -0.69
CA VAL A 18 -5.11 16.57 -1.88
C VAL A 18 -4.14 15.42 -2.01
N VAL A 19 -4.64 14.20 -1.87
CA VAL A 19 -3.81 12.98 -1.92
C VAL A 19 -3.65 12.57 -3.37
N ALA A 20 -2.39 12.42 -3.80
CA ALA A 20 -2.09 11.90 -5.13
C ALA A 20 -2.14 10.38 -5.10
N LEU A 21 -2.99 9.79 -5.95
CA LEU A 21 -3.10 8.33 -6.07
C LEU A 21 -2.26 7.87 -7.26
N THR A 22 -1.60 6.74 -7.08
CA THR A 22 -0.68 6.16 -8.07
C THR A 22 -1.21 4.82 -8.55
N ALA A 23 -1.26 4.63 -9.87
CA ALA A 23 -1.60 3.33 -10.45
C ALA A 23 -0.35 2.46 -10.55
N PRO A 24 -0.50 1.12 -10.48
CA PRO A 24 0.65 0.24 -10.72
C PRO A 24 1.01 0.27 -12.21
N SER A 25 2.28 0.02 -12.52
CA SER A 25 2.72 -0.11 -13.91
C SER A 25 2.13 -1.37 -14.54
N VAL A 26 2.22 -2.48 -13.81
CA VAL A 26 1.62 -3.77 -14.15
C VAL A 26 1.00 -4.32 -12.88
N ALA A 27 -0.24 -4.83 -12.94
CA ALA A 27 -0.93 -5.31 -11.74
C ALA A 27 -0.12 -6.40 -11.02
N ALA A 28 0.45 -7.34 -11.76
CA ALA A 28 1.20 -8.46 -11.18
C ALA A 28 2.46 -8.02 -10.42
N ASP A 29 3.04 -6.89 -10.78
CA ASP A 29 4.24 -6.35 -10.11
C ASP A 29 3.88 -5.49 -8.89
N GLY A 30 2.68 -4.91 -8.87
CA GLY A 30 2.12 -4.22 -7.73
C GLY A 30 2.79 -2.92 -7.32
N PHE A 31 2.60 -2.60 -6.05
CA PHE A 31 3.13 -1.40 -5.41
C PHE A 31 4.15 -1.75 -4.35
N ALA A 32 5.21 -0.94 -4.23
CA ALA A 32 6.07 -0.94 -3.05
C ALA A 32 5.87 0.40 -2.35
N MET A 33 5.17 0.38 -1.24
CA MET A 33 4.74 1.59 -0.52
C MET A 33 5.63 1.88 0.67
N GLU A 34 6.07 3.12 0.80
CA GLU A 34 7.00 3.55 1.84
C GLU A 34 6.35 3.48 3.22
N PHE A 35 7.07 2.90 4.20
CA PHE A 35 6.69 2.93 5.60
C PHE A 35 7.40 4.07 6.32
N THR A 36 6.73 4.62 7.34
CA THR A 36 7.39 5.54 8.27
C THR A 36 8.03 4.76 9.43
N ALA A 37 8.64 5.47 10.36
CA ALA A 37 9.14 4.89 11.59
C ALA A 37 8.01 4.54 12.58
N GLN A 38 6.78 5.01 12.35
CA GLN A 38 5.66 4.83 13.27
C GLN A 38 4.48 4.19 12.57
N ASP A 39 4.20 2.93 12.92
CA ASP A 39 3.16 2.14 12.28
C ASP A 39 1.77 2.75 12.48
N GLU A 40 1.50 3.31 13.65
CA GLU A 40 0.20 3.86 14.00
C GLU A 40 -0.13 5.15 13.23
N ARG A 41 0.85 5.76 12.59
CA ARG A 41 0.68 7.00 11.81
C ARG A 41 0.73 6.75 10.31
N THR A 42 1.02 5.55 9.88
CA THR A 42 1.12 5.20 8.46
C THR A 42 -0.17 4.56 8.01
N VAL A 43 -0.82 5.16 7.02
CA VAL A 43 -2.06 4.65 6.45
C VAL A 43 -1.83 4.38 4.98
N PHE A 44 -2.10 3.14 4.56
CA PHE A 44 -2.06 2.73 3.15
C PHE A 44 -3.47 2.81 2.60
N LEU A 45 -3.68 3.61 1.57
CA LEU A 45 -5.00 3.88 1.02
C LEU A 45 -5.08 3.37 -0.41
N PHE A 46 -6.19 2.71 -0.74
CA PHE A 46 -6.44 2.21 -2.09
C PHE A 46 -7.83 2.61 -2.54
N GLN A 47 -7.95 2.96 -3.81
CA GLN A 47 -9.23 3.23 -4.44
C GLN A 47 -9.38 2.36 -5.69
N ASN A 48 -10.52 1.71 -5.82
CA ASN A 48 -10.87 0.99 -7.03
C ASN A 48 -11.56 1.96 -8.00
N THR A 49 -10.84 2.38 -9.03
CA THR A 49 -11.37 3.32 -10.02
C THR A 49 -12.07 2.61 -11.18
N GLY A 50 -12.13 1.28 -11.16
CA GLY A 50 -12.78 0.51 -12.21
C GLY A 50 -14.28 0.36 -11.98
N SER A 51 -14.90 -0.38 -12.89
CA SER A 51 -16.36 -0.62 -12.87
C SER A 51 -16.74 -1.97 -12.27
N ALA A 52 -15.75 -2.76 -11.83
CA ALA A 52 -15.97 -4.06 -11.21
C ALA A 52 -15.17 -4.16 -9.92
N ALA A 53 -15.58 -5.07 -9.03
CA ALA A 53 -14.83 -5.31 -7.81
C ALA A 53 -13.42 -5.82 -8.15
N ALA A 54 -12.44 -5.43 -7.34
CA ALA A 54 -11.06 -5.85 -7.49
C ALA A 54 -10.47 -6.16 -6.10
N THR A 55 -9.32 -6.83 -6.08
CA THR A 55 -8.69 -7.21 -4.81
C THR A 55 -7.29 -6.64 -4.68
N VAL A 56 -6.86 -6.50 -3.41
CA VAL A 56 -5.49 -6.15 -3.07
C VAL A 56 -4.97 -7.21 -2.10
N LYS A 57 -3.79 -7.74 -2.37
CA LYS A 57 -3.12 -8.69 -1.50
C LYS A 57 -1.88 -8.04 -0.92
N VAL A 58 -1.66 -8.20 0.39
CA VAL A 58 -0.47 -7.68 1.07
C VAL A 58 0.53 -8.81 1.21
N LEU A 59 1.71 -8.65 0.64
CA LEU A 59 2.77 -9.64 0.77
C LEU A 59 3.50 -9.47 2.11
N LYS A 60 3.94 -10.60 2.68
CA LYS A 60 4.77 -10.56 3.89
C LYS A 60 6.08 -9.83 3.61
N GLY A 61 6.63 -9.21 4.65
CA GLY A 61 7.97 -8.64 4.58
C GLY A 61 9.05 -9.72 4.62
N ASN A 62 10.29 -9.31 4.60
CA ASN A 62 11.43 -10.22 4.67
C ASN A 62 12.24 -10.06 5.97
N GLY A 63 11.58 -9.58 7.02
CA GLY A 63 12.17 -9.52 8.36
C GLY A 63 12.17 -10.88 9.06
N ILE A 64 12.53 -10.89 10.33
CA ILE A 64 12.69 -12.13 11.09
C ILE A 64 11.37 -12.71 11.60
N GLN A 65 10.27 -11.97 11.52
CA GLN A 65 8.97 -12.49 11.96
C GLN A 65 8.44 -13.49 10.93
N GLY A 66 8.04 -14.66 11.40
CA GLY A 66 7.52 -15.71 10.55
C GLY A 66 6.03 -15.51 10.27
N VAL A 67 5.70 -14.60 9.36
CA VAL A 67 4.30 -14.32 8.98
C VAL A 67 4.04 -14.83 7.58
N THR A 68 2.77 -14.86 7.22
CA THR A 68 2.32 -15.19 5.86
C THR A 68 1.75 -13.94 5.21
N ASP A 69 1.57 -14.00 3.88
CA ASP A 69 0.85 -12.94 3.17
C ASP A 69 -0.57 -12.82 3.74
N LEU A 70 -1.11 -11.61 3.74
CA LEU A 70 -2.52 -11.42 4.07
C LEU A 70 -3.38 -11.88 2.91
N ASP A 71 -4.57 -12.37 3.23
CA ASP A 71 -5.53 -12.77 2.20
C ASP A 71 -5.94 -11.56 1.36
N ALA A 72 -6.31 -11.84 0.11
CA ALA A 72 -6.77 -10.80 -0.79
C ALA A 72 -8.04 -10.13 -0.22
N PHE A 73 -8.04 -8.80 -0.23
CA PHE A 73 -9.14 -7.99 0.27
C PHE A 73 -9.89 -7.37 -0.91
N SER A 74 -11.21 -7.57 -0.95
CA SER A 74 -12.02 -7.10 -2.08
C SER A 74 -12.46 -5.65 -1.87
N ILE A 75 -12.33 -4.86 -2.92
CA ILE A 75 -12.78 -3.46 -2.95
C ILE A 75 -13.81 -3.32 -4.06
N ALA A 76 -15.03 -2.93 -3.71
CA ALA A 76 -16.09 -2.73 -4.68
C ALA A 76 -15.74 -1.59 -5.64
N ALA A 77 -16.36 -1.59 -6.82
CA ALA A 77 -16.18 -0.52 -7.80
C ALA A 77 -16.42 0.85 -7.15
N GLY A 78 -15.48 1.77 -7.32
CA GLY A 78 -15.54 3.10 -6.71
C GLY A 78 -15.20 3.13 -5.22
N GLY A 79 -14.98 1.98 -4.59
CA GLY A 79 -14.71 1.90 -3.16
C GLY A 79 -13.30 2.34 -2.78
N ILE A 80 -13.16 2.74 -1.52
CA ILE A 80 -11.87 3.14 -0.95
C ILE A 80 -11.60 2.24 0.25
N ALA A 81 -10.39 1.68 0.33
CA ALA A 81 -9.96 0.85 1.43
C ALA A 81 -8.69 1.42 2.05
N VAL A 82 -8.52 1.17 3.35
CA VAL A 82 -7.31 1.57 4.05
C VAL A 82 -6.74 0.39 4.80
N TYR A 83 -5.40 0.35 4.91
CA TYR A 83 -4.68 -0.62 5.72
C TYR A 83 -3.81 0.10 6.71
N ARG A 84 -3.70 -0.48 7.89
CA ARG A 84 -2.66 -0.19 8.85
C ARG A 84 -1.93 -1.48 9.12
N LEU A 85 -0.61 -1.48 8.97
CA LEU A 85 0.19 -2.69 9.02
C LEU A 85 1.23 -2.61 10.12
N ASP A 86 1.61 -3.78 10.62
CA ASP A 86 2.75 -3.94 11.51
C ASP A 86 4.03 -3.98 10.66
N SER A 87 4.93 -3.02 10.86
CA SER A 87 6.15 -2.95 10.07
C SER A 87 7.04 -4.17 10.28
N GLY A 88 7.04 -4.76 11.49
CA GLY A 88 7.82 -5.96 11.75
C GLY A 88 7.42 -7.14 10.89
N ALA A 89 6.12 -7.24 10.55
CA ALA A 89 5.59 -8.33 9.75
C ALA A 89 5.64 -8.06 8.25
N PHE A 90 5.41 -6.82 7.80
CA PHE A 90 5.15 -6.54 6.39
C PHE A 90 6.17 -5.62 5.72
N LYS A 91 7.00 -4.90 6.49
CA LYS A 91 8.01 -4.03 5.92
C LYS A 91 9.22 -4.85 5.48
N HIS A 92 9.70 -4.60 4.27
CA HIS A 92 10.92 -5.23 3.79
C HIS A 92 12.13 -4.56 4.44
N VAL A 93 13.05 -5.36 4.96
CA VAL A 93 14.25 -4.85 5.65
C VAL A 93 15.51 -4.96 4.80
N THR A 94 15.45 -5.71 3.68
CA THR A 94 16.55 -5.85 2.74
C THR A 94 16.01 -5.88 1.32
N GLY A 95 16.91 -5.74 0.33
CA GLY A 95 16.55 -5.85 -1.08
C GLY A 95 16.06 -4.54 -1.67
N THR A 96 15.50 -4.65 -2.88
CA THR A 96 15.05 -3.47 -3.65
C THR A 96 13.87 -2.75 -3.01
N ASN A 97 13.07 -3.47 -2.21
CA ASN A 97 11.90 -2.90 -1.55
C ASN A 97 12.15 -2.54 -0.09
N LYS A 98 13.42 -2.41 0.29
CA LYS A 98 13.79 -2.06 1.67
C LYS A 98 13.06 -0.78 2.12
N GLY A 99 12.46 -0.84 3.30
CA GLY A 99 11.70 0.27 3.86
C GLY A 99 10.27 0.37 3.35
N ARG A 100 9.80 -0.61 2.58
CA ARG A 100 8.48 -0.58 1.94
C ARG A 100 7.70 -1.85 2.21
N ALA A 101 6.37 -1.75 2.12
CA ALA A 101 5.47 -2.89 2.08
C ALA A 101 5.02 -3.10 0.64
N VAL A 102 4.84 -4.36 0.23
CA VAL A 102 4.47 -4.71 -1.15
C VAL A 102 3.01 -5.13 -1.19
N PHE A 103 2.25 -4.52 -2.09
CA PHE A 103 0.84 -4.79 -2.30
C PHE A 103 0.62 -5.22 -3.75
N ILE A 104 -0.17 -6.26 -3.96
CA ILE A 104 -0.47 -6.77 -5.30
C ILE A 104 -1.96 -6.59 -5.59
N PRO A 105 -2.33 -5.63 -6.45
CA PRO A 105 -3.72 -5.49 -6.87
C PRO A 105 -4.07 -6.48 -7.97
N SER A 106 -5.35 -6.77 -8.12
CA SER A 106 -5.79 -7.68 -9.20
C SER A 106 -5.90 -6.98 -10.55
N THR A 107 -5.99 -5.65 -10.57
CA THR A 107 -6.06 -4.85 -11.81
C THR A 107 -5.30 -3.55 -11.65
N THR A 108 -5.01 -2.88 -12.77
CA THR A 108 -4.41 -1.55 -12.76
C THR A 108 -5.41 -0.44 -12.40
N ASP A 109 -6.67 -0.77 -12.24
CA ASP A 109 -7.69 0.19 -11.79
C ASP A 109 -7.59 0.50 -10.30
N ILE A 110 -6.87 -0.32 -9.54
CA ILE A 110 -6.56 -0.04 -8.14
C ILE A 110 -5.44 0.99 -8.09
N LYS A 111 -5.70 2.13 -7.50
CA LYS A 111 -4.70 3.19 -7.28
C LYS A 111 -4.46 3.34 -5.80
N GLY A 112 -3.22 3.62 -5.44
CA GLY A 112 -2.83 3.65 -4.03
C GLY A 112 -2.03 4.88 -3.64
N ALA A 113 -2.00 5.11 -2.34
CA ALA A 113 -1.21 6.17 -1.71
C ALA A 113 -0.80 5.76 -0.31
N VAL A 114 0.26 6.36 0.20
CA VAL A 114 0.68 6.23 1.59
C VAL A 114 0.53 7.59 2.25
N ILE A 115 -0.18 7.63 3.36
CA ILE A 115 -0.44 8.86 4.11
C ILE A 115 0.17 8.73 5.49
N VAL A 116 0.86 9.76 5.94
CA VAL A 116 1.43 9.84 7.29
C VAL A 116 0.67 10.89 8.07
N LEU A 117 0.13 10.48 9.21
CA LEU A 117 -0.58 11.36 10.12
C LEU A 117 0.40 12.06 11.07
N PRO A 118 0.09 13.27 11.53
CA PRO A 118 0.96 14.00 12.45
C PRO A 118 1.08 13.35 13.82
#